data_9483e068fc1eb45ed4c1d93fda417aa7
#
_entry.id   9483e068fc1eb45ed4c1d93fda417aa7
#
_cell.length_a   1.000
_cell.length_b   1.000
_cell.length_c   1.000
_cell.angle_alpha   90.00
_cell.angle_beta   90.00
_cell.angle_gamma   90.00
#
_symmetry.space_group_name_H-M   'P 1'
#
loop_
_entity.id
_entity.type
_entity.pdbx_description
1 polymer ?
#
loop_
_entity_poly.entity_id
_entity_poly.type
_entity_poly.pdbx_seq_one_letter_code
_entity_poly.pdbx_strand_id
1 'polypeptide(L)'
;MFATLLSTADASDTTEGRIAAVAALGGPFLTDRVDEIEAAHAAGLQAALIVRDSGSTDLPTAVNAAMRSEAEIIAIRTSALRAAESDRASQVTRLAAALAVAADRHRMLICVDAPLAPISGAEWDALPAESLLIDPIADPDAWRAAANLPGDRGLVLALVGSGGDPIESREVLLWGLRYAASLGGRGGVRVGFTERPSQQKVAGTEGIGAAHAAKTLAALADLLRLTAADAETLRRELDPRSISPAATQLAARRRAPSDER
;
A
#
# COMPACT_ATOMS: atom_id res chain seq x y z
N MET A 1 -7.20 6.62 -9.01
CA MET A 1 -6.31 6.05 -7.97
C MET A 1 -6.60 6.71 -6.66
N PHE A 2 -6.31 6.06 -5.55
CA PHE A 2 -6.46 6.62 -4.21
C PHE A 2 -5.19 6.37 -3.40
N ALA A 3 -4.96 7.19 -2.35
CA ALA A 3 -3.90 7.00 -1.39
C ALA A 3 -4.48 6.83 0.02
N THR A 4 -3.80 6.07 0.86
CA THR A 4 -4.18 5.81 2.24
C THR A 4 -2.94 5.65 3.12
N LEU A 5 -3.11 5.45 4.41
CA LEU A 5 -2.06 5.14 5.37
C LEU A 5 -2.25 3.73 5.93
N LEU A 6 -1.19 2.94 5.91
CA LEU A 6 -1.16 1.58 6.47
C LEU A 6 -0.65 1.59 7.92
N SER A 7 0.35 2.45 8.21
CA SER A 7 0.92 2.59 9.54
C SER A 7 0.22 3.73 10.27
N THR A 8 -0.36 3.43 11.40
CA THR A 8 -1.04 4.43 12.23
C THR A 8 -0.09 5.18 13.15
N ALA A 9 1.16 4.70 13.29
CA ALA A 9 2.09 5.24 14.29
C ALA A 9 2.89 6.47 13.83
N ASP A 10 3.09 6.64 12.51
CA ASP A 10 4.03 7.66 12.01
C ASP A 10 3.35 8.96 11.54
N ALA A 11 2.05 8.93 11.23
CA ALA A 11 1.37 10.09 10.65
C ALA A 11 0.91 11.12 11.69
N SER A 12 0.58 10.68 12.90
CA SER A 12 0.18 11.50 14.04
C SER A 12 0.04 10.62 15.28
N ASP A 13 0.37 11.18 16.44
CA ASP A 13 0.16 10.51 17.74
C ASP A 13 -1.33 10.49 18.14
N THR A 14 -2.20 11.20 17.41
CA THR A 14 -3.63 11.27 17.70
C THR A 14 -4.47 10.66 16.58
N THR A 15 -5.60 10.07 16.94
CA THR A 15 -6.58 9.51 15.99
C THR A 15 -7.10 10.60 15.02
N GLU A 16 -7.39 11.79 15.52
CA GLU A 16 -7.87 12.92 14.72
C GLU A 16 -6.85 13.35 13.67
N GLY A 17 -5.56 13.41 14.03
CA GLY A 17 -4.49 13.76 13.11
C GLY A 17 -4.34 12.74 11.98
N ARG A 18 -4.46 11.43 12.29
CA ARG A 18 -4.43 10.36 11.29
C ARG A 18 -5.64 10.41 10.36
N ILE A 19 -6.83 10.61 10.90
CA ILE A 19 -8.06 10.76 10.14
C ILE A 19 -7.95 11.96 9.19
N ALA A 20 -7.48 13.11 9.67
CA ALA A 20 -7.30 14.31 8.84
C ALA A 20 -6.29 14.07 7.69
N ALA A 21 -5.19 13.36 7.96
CA ALA A 21 -4.22 13.00 6.94
C ALA A 21 -4.81 12.09 5.86
N VAL A 22 -5.57 11.05 6.25
CA VAL A 22 -6.23 10.14 5.29
C VAL A 22 -7.34 10.86 4.51
N ALA A 23 -8.10 11.75 5.15
CA ALA A 23 -9.12 12.56 4.49
C ALA A 23 -8.52 13.41 3.36
N ALA A 24 -7.34 13.97 3.57
CA ALA A 24 -6.60 14.73 2.54
C ALA A 24 -6.12 13.84 1.38
N LEU A 25 -5.95 12.54 1.60
CA LEU A 25 -5.53 11.56 0.59
C LEU A 25 -6.69 10.89 -0.15
N GLY A 26 -7.91 11.00 0.36
CA GLY A 26 -9.13 10.48 -0.28
C GLY A 26 -9.25 8.94 -0.30
N GLY A 27 -8.52 8.24 0.55
CA GLY A 27 -8.56 6.78 0.69
C GLY A 27 -9.35 6.31 1.92
N PRO A 28 -9.51 4.99 2.11
CA PRO A 28 -10.10 4.46 3.33
C PRO A 28 -9.16 4.63 4.52
N PHE A 29 -9.73 4.81 5.71
CA PHE A 29 -8.99 4.84 6.96
C PHE A 29 -8.74 3.40 7.43
N LEU A 30 -7.46 2.98 7.49
CA LEU A 30 -7.04 1.67 7.93
C LEU A 30 -6.66 1.71 9.41
N THR A 31 -7.27 0.85 10.23
CA THR A 31 -6.99 0.76 11.66
C THR A 31 -7.12 -0.68 12.17
N ASP A 32 -6.39 -1.04 13.22
CA ASP A 32 -6.60 -2.27 13.99
C ASP A 32 -7.41 -2.02 15.27
N ARG A 33 -8.01 -0.82 15.40
CA ARG A 33 -8.76 -0.36 16.57
C ARG A 33 -10.23 -0.11 16.20
N VAL A 34 -11.12 -0.85 16.84
CA VAL A 34 -12.57 -0.72 16.60
C VAL A 34 -13.12 0.65 17.04
N ASP A 35 -12.56 1.22 18.12
CA ASP A 35 -12.97 2.52 18.66
C ASP A 35 -12.66 3.71 17.73
N GLU A 36 -11.83 3.53 16.71
CA GLU A 36 -11.51 4.58 15.73
C GLU A 36 -12.45 4.61 14.52
N ILE A 37 -13.25 3.58 14.33
CA ILE A 37 -14.13 3.47 13.16
C ILE A 37 -15.22 4.55 13.17
N GLU A 38 -15.85 4.78 14.30
CA GLU A 38 -16.86 5.82 14.45
C GLU A 38 -16.29 7.22 14.14
N ALA A 39 -15.08 7.50 14.62
CA ALA A 39 -14.40 8.77 14.33
C ALA A 39 -14.08 8.93 12.84
N ALA A 40 -13.69 7.85 12.15
CA ALA A 40 -13.46 7.85 10.70
C ALA A 40 -14.77 8.14 9.94
N HIS A 41 -15.88 7.51 10.32
CA HIS A 41 -17.20 7.75 9.73
C HIS A 41 -17.69 9.18 9.97
N ALA A 42 -17.47 9.72 11.18
CA ALA A 42 -17.81 11.11 11.49
C ALA A 42 -17.05 12.12 10.61
N ALA A 43 -15.87 11.73 10.13
CA ALA A 43 -15.07 12.49 9.16
C ALA A 43 -15.43 12.19 7.69
N GLY A 44 -16.42 11.36 7.42
CA GLY A 44 -16.87 10.99 6.08
C GLY A 44 -15.97 9.99 5.36
N LEU A 45 -15.11 9.27 6.08
CA LEU A 45 -14.23 8.26 5.53
C LEU A 45 -14.86 6.87 5.59
N GLN A 46 -14.55 6.03 4.60
CA GLN A 46 -14.72 4.59 4.73
C GLN A 46 -13.66 4.05 5.70
N ALA A 47 -14.05 3.10 6.54
CA ALA A 47 -13.15 2.47 7.49
C ALA A 47 -12.81 1.03 7.09
N ALA A 48 -11.54 0.67 7.25
CA ALA A 48 -11.02 -0.68 7.09
C ALA A 48 -10.49 -1.18 8.43
N LEU A 49 -11.08 -2.25 8.98
CA LEU A 49 -10.61 -2.88 10.20
C LEU A 49 -9.59 -3.98 9.86
N ILE A 50 -8.38 -3.84 10.39
CA ILE A 50 -7.29 -4.78 10.18
C ILE A 50 -7.36 -5.90 11.22
N VAL A 51 -7.54 -7.13 10.77
CA VAL A 51 -7.42 -8.35 11.56
C VAL A 51 -6.03 -8.94 11.30
N ARG A 52 -5.22 -9.09 12.35
CA ARG A 52 -3.88 -9.68 12.25
C ARG A 52 -3.96 -11.19 12.28
N ASP A 53 -3.41 -11.83 11.27
CA ASP A 53 -3.26 -13.28 11.22
C ASP A 53 -2.05 -13.73 12.03
N SER A 54 -2.30 -14.34 13.17
CA SER A 54 -1.27 -14.92 14.05
C SER A 54 -0.78 -16.30 13.59
N GLY A 55 -1.30 -16.83 12.48
CA GLY A 55 -1.04 -18.20 12.03
C GLY A 55 -1.88 -19.25 12.78
N SER A 56 -2.73 -18.86 13.72
CA SER A 56 -3.61 -19.78 14.45
C SER A 56 -4.83 -20.21 13.60
N THR A 57 -5.46 -21.32 14.00
CA THR A 57 -6.71 -21.79 13.38
C THR A 57 -7.92 -20.92 13.71
N ASP A 58 -7.75 -19.93 14.58
CA ASP A 58 -8.83 -19.08 15.10
C ASP A 58 -9.09 -17.81 14.28
N LEU A 59 -8.46 -17.69 13.11
CA LEU A 59 -8.64 -16.51 12.24
C LEU A 59 -10.10 -16.26 11.84
N PRO A 60 -10.94 -17.27 11.49
CA PRO A 60 -12.35 -17.03 11.23
C PRO A 60 -13.11 -16.42 12.41
N THR A 61 -12.81 -16.84 13.64
CA THR A 61 -13.39 -16.27 14.87
C THR A 61 -12.97 -14.79 15.05
N ALA A 62 -11.70 -14.47 14.80
CA ALA A 62 -11.23 -13.10 14.86
C ALA A 62 -11.91 -12.22 13.82
N VAL A 63 -12.09 -12.72 12.59
CA VAL A 63 -12.86 -12.01 11.54
C VAL A 63 -14.32 -11.85 11.94
N ASN A 64 -14.96 -12.88 12.50
CA ASN A 64 -16.33 -12.78 12.97
C ASN A 64 -16.49 -11.75 14.12
N ALA A 65 -15.48 -11.61 14.97
CA ALA A 65 -15.47 -10.54 15.97
C ALA A 65 -15.37 -9.15 15.30
N ALA A 66 -14.52 -9.01 14.28
CA ALA A 66 -14.38 -7.78 13.50
C ALA A 66 -15.67 -7.39 12.76
N MET A 67 -16.47 -8.36 12.32
CA MET A 67 -17.77 -8.13 11.67
C MET A 67 -18.81 -7.43 12.56
N ARG A 68 -18.58 -7.38 13.87
CA ARG A 68 -19.44 -6.61 14.79
C ARG A 68 -19.20 -5.10 14.72
N SER A 69 -18.09 -4.68 14.09
CA SER A 69 -17.82 -3.28 13.80
C SER A 69 -18.63 -2.81 12.58
N GLU A 70 -18.73 -1.50 12.42
CA GLU A 70 -19.37 -0.88 11.26
C GLU A 70 -18.40 -0.68 10.07
N ALA A 71 -17.18 -1.20 10.14
CA ALA A 71 -16.19 -1.08 9.06
C ALA A 71 -16.71 -1.68 7.75
N GLU A 72 -16.60 -0.93 6.66
CA GLU A 72 -16.98 -1.37 5.31
C GLU A 72 -16.00 -2.37 4.72
N ILE A 73 -14.76 -2.33 5.21
CA ILE A 73 -13.66 -3.17 4.71
C ILE A 73 -13.13 -4.01 5.87
N ILE A 74 -13.04 -5.32 5.67
CA ILE A 74 -12.31 -6.22 6.56
C ILE A 74 -10.99 -6.60 5.88
N ALA A 75 -9.89 -6.19 6.49
CA ALA A 75 -8.54 -6.41 5.98
C ALA A 75 -7.82 -7.47 6.82
N ILE A 76 -7.39 -8.58 6.22
CA ILE A 76 -6.57 -9.57 6.90
C ILE A 76 -5.11 -9.31 6.60
N ARG A 77 -4.33 -8.91 7.62
CA ARG A 77 -2.88 -8.75 7.52
C ARG A 77 -2.20 -10.08 7.83
N THR A 78 -1.55 -10.67 6.83
CA THR A 78 -1.04 -12.04 6.89
C THR A 78 0.34 -12.18 6.26
N SER A 79 1.14 -13.11 6.79
CA SER A 79 2.37 -13.63 6.18
C SER A 79 2.20 -15.07 5.67
N ALA A 80 1.00 -15.62 5.72
CA ALA A 80 0.75 -17.04 5.38
C ALA A 80 1.04 -17.36 3.91
N LEU A 81 0.88 -16.38 3.01
CA LEU A 81 1.11 -16.57 1.58
C LEU A 81 2.60 -16.64 1.18
N ARG A 82 3.53 -16.50 2.15
CA ARG A 82 4.95 -16.81 1.96
C ARG A 82 5.26 -18.31 2.00
N ALA A 83 4.32 -19.11 2.46
CA ALA A 83 4.53 -20.54 2.68
C ALA A 83 5.03 -21.27 1.43
N ALA A 84 5.86 -22.29 1.62
CA ALA A 84 6.27 -23.19 0.55
C ALA A 84 5.04 -23.81 -0.13
N GLU A 85 5.19 -24.21 -1.39
CA GLU A 85 4.06 -24.71 -2.19
C GLU A 85 3.33 -25.88 -1.53
N SER A 86 4.07 -26.76 -0.84
CA SER A 86 3.52 -27.89 -0.08
C SER A 86 2.49 -27.49 0.99
N ASP A 87 2.70 -26.33 1.62
CA ASP A 87 1.88 -25.88 2.74
C ASP A 87 0.85 -24.83 2.32
N ARG A 88 1.03 -24.26 1.14
CA ARG A 88 0.23 -23.13 0.66
C ARG A 88 -1.25 -23.47 0.48
N ALA A 89 -1.56 -24.67 0.00
CA ALA A 89 -2.95 -25.08 -0.18
C ALA A 89 -3.74 -25.03 1.14
N SER A 90 -3.12 -25.45 2.26
CA SER A 90 -3.74 -25.35 3.59
C SER A 90 -3.91 -23.90 4.04
N GLN A 91 -2.93 -23.04 3.77
CA GLN A 91 -3.01 -21.61 4.10
C GLN A 91 -4.05 -20.89 3.25
N VAL A 92 -4.13 -21.18 1.96
CA VAL A 92 -5.17 -20.63 1.07
C VAL A 92 -6.56 -21.04 1.57
N THR A 93 -6.75 -22.33 1.92
CA THR A 93 -8.02 -22.82 2.47
C THR A 93 -8.40 -22.12 3.76
N ARG A 94 -7.45 -21.92 4.68
CA ARG A 94 -7.66 -21.25 5.96
C ARG A 94 -8.01 -19.76 5.76
N LEU A 95 -7.30 -19.07 4.89
CA LEU A 95 -7.57 -17.66 4.55
C LEU A 95 -8.92 -17.52 3.84
N ALA A 96 -9.24 -18.43 2.92
CA ALA A 96 -10.53 -18.44 2.22
C ALA A 96 -11.70 -18.59 3.20
N ALA A 97 -11.58 -19.53 4.17
CA ALA A 97 -12.58 -19.69 5.21
C ALA A 97 -12.77 -18.42 6.06
N ALA A 98 -11.67 -17.76 6.43
CA ALA A 98 -11.75 -16.51 7.18
C ALA A 98 -12.38 -15.37 6.38
N LEU A 99 -11.99 -15.20 5.10
CA LEU A 99 -12.56 -14.19 4.21
C LEU A 99 -14.05 -14.43 3.92
N ALA A 100 -14.48 -15.70 3.85
CA ALA A 100 -15.87 -16.06 3.65
C ALA A 100 -16.79 -15.58 4.79
N VAL A 101 -16.27 -15.45 6.02
CA VAL A 101 -17.01 -14.87 7.15
C VAL A 101 -17.42 -13.42 6.89
N ALA A 102 -16.61 -12.67 6.13
CA ALA A 102 -16.84 -11.27 5.80
C ALA A 102 -17.47 -11.08 4.41
N ALA A 103 -18.34 -11.99 3.98
CA ALA A 103 -18.88 -12.01 2.61
C ALA A 103 -19.74 -10.78 2.25
N ASP A 104 -20.30 -10.09 3.24
CA ASP A 104 -21.11 -8.85 3.09
C ASP A 104 -20.29 -7.56 3.20
N ARG A 105 -18.97 -7.67 3.32
CA ARG A 105 -18.03 -6.55 3.40
C ARG A 105 -17.00 -6.64 2.27
N HIS A 106 -16.34 -5.53 1.96
CA HIS A 106 -15.16 -5.56 1.10
C HIS A 106 -14.00 -6.27 1.82
N ARG A 107 -13.41 -7.28 1.19
CA ARG A 107 -12.38 -8.16 1.76
C ARG A 107 -11.02 -7.84 1.17
N MET A 108 -10.09 -7.46 2.03
CA MET A 108 -8.73 -7.12 1.64
C MET A 108 -7.73 -8.09 2.26
N LEU A 109 -6.69 -8.46 1.50
CA LEU A 109 -5.48 -9.08 2.03
C LEU A 109 -4.36 -8.05 2.10
N ILE A 110 -3.63 -7.99 3.22
CA ILE A 110 -2.45 -7.17 3.43
C ILE A 110 -1.25 -8.09 3.59
N CYS A 111 -0.34 -8.09 2.61
CA CYS A 111 0.82 -8.97 2.52
C CYS A 111 2.10 -8.14 2.40
N VAL A 112 2.49 -7.47 3.50
CA VAL A 112 3.66 -6.57 3.55
C VAL A 112 4.70 -6.98 4.59
N ASP A 113 4.41 -8.01 5.40
CA ASP A 113 5.27 -8.40 6.53
C ASP A 113 6.29 -9.48 6.14
N ALA A 114 6.15 -10.06 4.96
CA ALA A 114 7.06 -11.10 4.46
C ALA A 114 6.96 -11.22 2.94
N PRO A 115 8.02 -11.71 2.27
CA PRO A 115 7.99 -11.95 0.84
C PRO A 115 6.84 -12.87 0.43
N LEU A 116 6.17 -12.52 -0.67
CA LEU A 116 5.13 -13.34 -1.26
C LEU A 116 5.76 -14.47 -2.09
N ALA A 117 5.31 -15.69 -1.86
CA ALA A 117 5.59 -16.75 -2.80
C ALA A 117 4.83 -16.53 -4.12
N PRO A 118 5.28 -17.11 -5.24
CA PRO A 118 4.51 -17.11 -6.47
C PRO A 118 3.13 -17.73 -6.22
N ILE A 119 2.05 -17.00 -6.53
CA ILE A 119 0.67 -17.43 -6.34
C ILE A 119 0.06 -17.60 -7.73
N SER A 120 -0.51 -18.77 -7.99
CA SER A 120 -1.17 -19.09 -9.25
C SER A 120 -2.55 -18.40 -9.36
N GLY A 121 -3.07 -18.29 -10.59
CA GLY A 121 -4.43 -17.81 -10.80
C GLY A 121 -5.47 -18.66 -10.07
N ALA A 122 -5.32 -20.00 -10.05
CA ALA A 122 -6.24 -20.89 -9.35
C ALA A 122 -6.24 -20.67 -7.82
N GLU A 123 -5.07 -20.36 -7.21
CA GLU A 123 -5.01 -20.02 -5.79
C GLU A 123 -5.68 -18.66 -5.52
N TRP A 124 -5.51 -17.69 -6.43
CA TRP A 124 -6.23 -16.42 -6.34
C TRP A 124 -7.74 -16.59 -6.48
N ASP A 125 -8.19 -17.49 -7.38
CA ASP A 125 -9.63 -17.77 -7.56
C ASP A 125 -10.22 -18.42 -6.32
N ALA A 126 -9.44 -19.22 -5.58
CA ALA A 126 -9.87 -19.82 -4.32
C ALA A 126 -9.95 -18.82 -3.16
N LEU A 127 -9.26 -17.65 -3.24
CA LEU A 127 -9.27 -16.62 -2.23
C LEU A 127 -10.34 -15.58 -2.55
N PRO A 128 -11.44 -15.47 -1.81
CA PRO A 128 -12.49 -14.48 -2.07
C PRO A 128 -12.11 -13.05 -1.61
N ALA A 129 -10.85 -12.66 -1.78
CA ALA A 129 -10.38 -11.30 -1.53
C ALA A 129 -10.66 -10.40 -2.73
N GLU A 130 -11.20 -9.22 -2.50
CA GLU A 130 -11.53 -8.23 -3.52
C GLU A 130 -10.40 -7.24 -3.75
N SER A 131 -9.46 -7.16 -2.82
CA SER A 131 -8.23 -6.38 -2.99
C SER A 131 -7.03 -7.00 -2.27
N LEU A 132 -5.84 -6.67 -2.78
CA LEU A 132 -4.55 -7.10 -2.27
C LEU A 132 -3.65 -5.89 -2.04
N LEU A 133 -3.00 -5.81 -0.88
CA LEU A 133 -1.97 -4.83 -0.57
C LEU A 133 -0.61 -5.54 -0.46
N ILE A 134 0.37 -5.08 -1.24
CA ILE A 134 1.74 -5.61 -1.30
C ILE A 134 2.78 -4.50 -1.15
N ASP A 135 4.01 -4.87 -0.76
CA ASP A 135 5.20 -4.00 -0.79
C ASP A 135 6.17 -4.46 -1.90
N PRO A 136 6.04 -3.94 -3.13
CA PRO A 136 6.89 -4.37 -4.23
C PRO A 136 8.30 -3.75 -4.21
N ILE A 137 8.59 -2.87 -3.27
CA ILE A 137 9.93 -2.30 -3.06
C ILE A 137 10.74 -3.22 -2.14
N ALA A 138 10.16 -3.64 -1.01
CA ALA A 138 10.81 -4.60 -0.11
C ALA A 138 10.84 -6.02 -0.72
N ASP A 139 9.83 -6.38 -1.49
CA ASP A 139 9.69 -7.67 -2.16
C ASP A 139 9.41 -7.48 -3.66
N PRO A 140 10.46 -7.40 -4.50
CA PRO A 140 10.27 -7.28 -5.95
C PRO A 140 9.55 -8.48 -6.60
N ASP A 141 9.59 -9.66 -5.97
CA ASP A 141 8.88 -10.85 -6.47
C ASP A 141 7.36 -10.77 -6.23
N ALA A 142 6.88 -9.87 -5.35
CA ALA A 142 5.46 -9.60 -5.16
C ALA A 142 4.74 -9.19 -6.47
N TRP A 143 5.46 -8.61 -7.44
CA TRP A 143 4.90 -8.33 -8.76
C TRP A 143 4.42 -9.59 -9.50
N ARG A 144 5.07 -10.74 -9.29
CA ARG A 144 4.66 -12.02 -9.90
C ARG A 144 3.32 -12.49 -9.32
N ALA A 145 3.13 -12.33 -8.01
CA ALA A 145 1.86 -12.64 -7.37
C ALA A 145 0.75 -11.68 -7.87
N ALA A 146 1.06 -10.37 -7.96
CA ALA A 146 0.12 -9.36 -8.46
C ALA A 146 -0.24 -9.53 -9.94
N ALA A 147 0.67 -10.03 -10.78
CA ALA A 147 0.40 -10.28 -12.21
C ALA A 147 -0.67 -11.35 -12.42
N ASN A 148 -0.76 -12.33 -11.52
CA ASN A 148 -1.75 -13.42 -11.56
C ASN A 148 -3.07 -13.03 -10.86
N LEU A 149 -3.12 -11.89 -10.15
CA LEU A 149 -4.34 -11.41 -9.51
C LEU A 149 -5.36 -10.99 -10.58
N PRO A 150 -6.61 -11.49 -10.55
CA PRO A 150 -7.64 -11.10 -11.50
C PRO A 150 -7.81 -9.58 -11.64
N GLY A 151 -8.01 -9.09 -12.86
CA GLY A 151 -8.05 -7.66 -13.17
C GLY A 151 -9.26 -6.90 -12.61
N ASP A 152 -10.29 -7.61 -12.20
CA ASP A 152 -11.47 -7.08 -11.51
C ASP A 152 -11.23 -6.81 -10.02
N ARG A 153 -10.12 -7.30 -9.45
CA ARG A 153 -9.73 -7.07 -8.06
C ARG A 153 -8.85 -5.85 -7.91
N GLY A 154 -8.91 -5.21 -6.74
CA GLY A 154 -8.08 -4.06 -6.39
C GLY A 154 -6.64 -4.45 -6.09
N LEU A 155 -5.69 -3.56 -6.38
CA LEU A 155 -4.28 -3.68 -6.01
C LEU A 155 -3.81 -2.41 -5.33
N VAL A 156 -3.35 -2.52 -4.09
CA VAL A 156 -2.79 -1.42 -3.32
C VAL A 156 -1.29 -1.67 -3.14
N LEU A 157 -0.49 -0.66 -3.40
CA LEU A 157 0.96 -0.75 -3.36
C LEU A 157 1.51 0.05 -2.18
N ALA A 158 2.27 -0.57 -1.31
CA ALA A 158 3.10 0.11 -0.33
C ALA A 158 4.37 0.60 -1.03
N LEU A 159 4.38 1.87 -1.46
CA LEU A 159 5.44 2.42 -2.31
C LEU A 159 6.28 3.49 -1.63
N VAL A 160 5.65 4.31 -0.76
CA VAL A 160 6.33 5.49 -0.22
C VAL A 160 7.03 5.11 1.09
N GLY A 161 8.32 5.37 1.20
CA GLY A 161 9.09 5.09 2.41
C GLY A 161 8.53 5.81 3.64
N SER A 162 8.51 5.14 4.79
CA SER A 162 8.09 5.68 6.08
C SER A 162 9.14 5.39 7.17
N GLY A 163 9.02 6.01 8.34
CA GLY A 163 9.83 5.69 9.52
C GLY A 163 11.34 5.87 9.34
N GLY A 164 11.79 6.71 8.40
CA GLY A 164 13.21 6.92 8.09
C GLY A 164 13.71 6.16 6.86
N ASP A 165 12.89 5.31 6.26
CA ASP A 165 13.21 4.63 5.01
C ASP A 165 13.27 5.64 3.85
N PRO A 166 14.17 5.45 2.86
CA PRO A 166 14.25 6.35 1.72
C PRO A 166 12.94 6.36 0.92
N ILE A 167 12.55 7.55 0.46
CA ILE A 167 11.43 7.73 -0.46
C ILE A 167 11.98 7.65 -1.88
N GLU A 168 11.44 6.74 -2.67
CA GLU A 168 11.81 6.56 -4.07
C GLU A 168 11.52 7.82 -4.91
N SER A 169 12.16 7.92 -6.09
CA SER A 169 11.88 9.04 -6.99
C SER A 169 10.43 9.02 -7.52
N ARG A 170 9.91 10.20 -7.83
CA ARG A 170 8.54 10.36 -8.35
C ARG A 170 8.27 9.51 -9.59
N GLU A 171 9.27 9.38 -10.46
CA GLU A 171 9.22 8.60 -11.68
C GLU A 171 9.06 7.10 -11.40
N VAL A 172 9.82 6.59 -10.44
CA VAL A 172 9.75 5.18 -10.00
C VAL A 172 8.39 4.87 -9.39
N LEU A 173 7.92 5.75 -8.49
CA LEU A 173 6.62 5.60 -7.84
C LEU A 173 5.47 5.62 -8.87
N LEU A 174 5.49 6.59 -9.78
CA LEU A 174 4.46 6.71 -10.82
C LEU A 174 4.51 5.53 -11.81
N TRP A 175 5.72 5.06 -12.15
CA TRP A 175 5.88 3.87 -12.97
C TRP A 175 5.22 2.65 -12.32
N GLY A 176 5.49 2.41 -11.03
CA GLY A 176 4.89 1.31 -10.29
C GLY A 176 3.35 1.33 -10.31
N LEU A 177 2.75 2.51 -10.10
CA LEU A 177 1.30 2.68 -10.15
C LEU A 177 0.71 2.43 -11.54
N ARG A 178 1.37 2.90 -12.59
CA ARG A 178 0.94 2.67 -13.97
C ARG A 178 1.08 1.22 -14.37
N TYR A 179 2.16 0.58 -13.94
CA TYR A 179 2.35 -0.85 -14.14
C TYR A 179 1.24 -1.65 -13.45
N ALA A 180 0.94 -1.37 -12.18
CA ALA A 180 -0.18 -1.99 -11.47
C ALA A 180 -1.52 -1.81 -12.18
N ALA A 181 -1.78 -0.61 -12.71
CA ALA A 181 -3.00 -0.31 -13.47
C ALA A 181 -3.09 -1.08 -14.79
N SER A 182 -1.96 -1.42 -15.41
CA SER A 182 -1.92 -2.21 -16.64
C SER A 182 -2.12 -3.72 -16.41
N LEU A 183 -1.77 -4.22 -15.22
CA LEU A 183 -1.91 -5.64 -14.89
C LEU A 183 -3.38 -6.08 -14.95
N GLY A 184 -3.67 -7.10 -15.76
CA GLY A 184 -5.01 -7.65 -15.92
C GLY A 184 -6.06 -6.64 -16.43
N GLY A 185 -5.63 -5.52 -17.06
CA GLY A 185 -6.55 -4.48 -17.52
C GLY A 185 -7.26 -3.71 -16.39
N ARG A 186 -6.70 -3.71 -15.18
CA ARG A 186 -7.31 -3.20 -13.94
C ARG A 186 -7.70 -1.73 -14.01
N GLY A 187 -6.90 -0.89 -14.64
CA GLY A 187 -7.12 0.55 -14.70
C GLY A 187 -6.91 1.27 -13.36
N GLY A 188 -6.91 2.61 -13.39
CA GLY A 188 -6.58 3.44 -12.24
C GLY A 188 -7.60 3.40 -11.09
N VAL A 189 -8.86 3.07 -11.37
CA VAL A 189 -9.92 3.02 -10.33
C VAL A 189 -9.75 1.88 -9.34
N ARG A 190 -9.00 0.82 -9.72
CA ARG A 190 -8.72 -0.36 -8.88
C ARG A 190 -7.30 -0.40 -8.38
N VAL A 191 -6.61 0.73 -8.40
CA VAL A 191 -5.24 0.85 -7.89
C VAL A 191 -5.20 1.91 -6.81
N GLY A 192 -4.65 1.52 -5.66
CA GLY A 192 -4.34 2.39 -4.54
C GLY A 192 -2.86 2.34 -4.19
N PHE A 193 -2.43 3.22 -3.31
CA PHE A 193 -1.09 3.22 -2.76
C PHE A 193 -1.05 3.76 -1.33
N THR A 194 0.02 3.41 -0.61
CA THR A 194 0.22 3.76 0.78
C THR A 194 1.72 3.89 1.08
N GLU A 195 2.05 4.36 2.28
CA GLU A 195 3.39 4.23 2.81
C GLU A 195 3.75 2.75 3.06
N ARG A 196 5.05 2.48 3.02
CA ARG A 196 5.62 1.18 3.37
C ARG A 196 5.67 1.04 4.89
N PRO A 197 5.45 -0.17 5.44
CA PRO A 197 5.73 -0.40 6.85
C PRO A 197 7.21 -0.11 7.13
N SER A 198 7.50 0.72 8.14
CA SER A 198 8.89 0.98 8.51
C SER A 198 9.59 -0.30 8.93
N GLN A 199 10.73 -0.57 8.31
CA GLN A 199 11.62 -1.68 8.70
C GLN A 199 12.52 -1.30 9.88
N GLN A 200 12.72 -0.02 10.13
CA GLN A 200 13.53 0.50 11.21
C GLN A 200 12.65 0.93 12.39
N LYS A 201 12.52 0.07 13.41
CA LYS A 201 12.11 0.52 14.74
C LYS A 201 13.28 1.30 15.36
N VAL A 202 13.39 2.57 15.06
CA VAL A 202 14.40 3.44 15.69
C VAL A 202 13.91 3.78 17.08
N ALA A 203 14.38 3.04 18.07
CA ALA A 203 14.19 3.38 19.47
C ALA A 203 14.87 4.73 19.77
N GLY A 204 14.11 5.72 20.23
CA GLY A 204 14.65 6.96 20.78
C GLY A 204 14.64 8.20 19.89
N THR A 205 13.80 8.28 18.85
CA THR A 205 13.75 9.44 17.92
C THR A 205 12.37 10.11 17.86
N GLU A 206 11.87 10.60 19.00
CA GLU A 206 10.58 11.31 19.05
C GLU A 206 10.50 12.57 18.15
N GLY A 207 11.61 13.16 17.75
CA GLY A 207 11.63 14.35 16.88
C GLY A 207 11.84 14.06 15.39
N ILE A 208 12.47 12.93 15.03
CA ILE A 208 12.75 12.56 13.63
C ILE A 208 11.49 11.98 12.98
N GLY A 209 10.65 11.30 13.75
CA GLY A 209 9.41 10.69 13.27
C GLY A 209 8.46 11.70 12.64
N ALA A 210 8.17 12.82 13.31
CA ALA A 210 7.21 13.81 12.80
C ALA A 210 7.67 14.50 11.49
N ALA A 211 8.96 14.83 11.37
CA ALA A 211 9.48 15.44 10.15
C ALA A 211 9.47 14.43 8.98
N HIS A 212 9.72 13.15 9.25
CA HIS A 212 9.68 12.12 8.22
C HIS A 212 8.24 11.80 7.82
N ALA A 213 7.32 11.69 8.77
CA ALA A 213 5.90 11.52 8.50
C ALA A 213 5.33 12.63 7.60
N ALA A 214 5.71 13.88 7.85
CA ALA A 214 5.34 15.00 6.98
C ALA A 214 5.86 14.84 5.54
N LYS A 215 7.10 14.33 5.36
CA LYS A 215 7.66 14.04 4.03
C LYS A 215 6.92 12.90 3.34
N THR A 216 6.60 11.83 4.06
CA THR A 216 5.83 10.70 3.54
C THR A 216 4.44 11.16 3.08
N LEU A 217 3.72 11.94 3.89
CA LEU A 217 2.43 12.51 3.52
C LEU A 217 2.52 13.43 2.30
N ALA A 218 3.54 14.29 2.24
CA ALA A 218 3.77 15.16 1.09
C ALA A 218 4.05 14.36 -0.18
N ALA A 219 4.82 13.27 -0.09
CA ALA A 219 5.10 12.38 -1.22
C ALA A 219 3.84 11.63 -1.69
N LEU A 220 3.00 11.16 -0.76
CA LEU A 220 1.71 10.53 -1.09
C LEU A 220 0.78 11.52 -1.80
N ALA A 221 0.64 12.74 -1.28
CA ALA A 221 -0.19 13.78 -1.87
C ALA A 221 0.31 14.21 -3.26
N ASP A 222 1.62 14.36 -3.43
CA ASP A 222 2.23 14.70 -4.72
C ASP A 222 2.02 13.57 -5.74
N LEU A 223 2.21 12.33 -5.34
CA LEU A 223 1.99 11.17 -6.21
C LEU A 223 0.51 11.06 -6.63
N LEU A 224 -0.42 11.33 -5.70
CA LEU A 224 -1.85 11.36 -6.00
C LEU A 224 -2.17 12.44 -7.04
N ARG A 225 -1.61 13.64 -6.90
CA ARG A 225 -1.73 14.74 -7.87
C ARG A 225 -1.17 14.33 -9.24
N LEU A 226 -0.01 13.68 -9.28
CA LEU A 226 0.61 13.21 -10.54
C LEU A 226 -0.20 12.12 -11.23
N THR A 227 -0.91 11.26 -10.48
CA THR A 227 -1.78 10.24 -11.10
C THR A 227 -2.99 10.83 -11.82
N ALA A 228 -3.42 12.02 -11.42
CA ALA A 228 -4.52 12.77 -12.05
C ALA A 228 -4.04 13.76 -13.14
N ALA A 229 -2.72 14.00 -13.26
CA ALA A 229 -2.17 14.97 -14.20
C ALA A 229 -2.23 14.47 -15.65
N ASP A 230 -2.40 15.42 -16.57
CA ASP A 230 -2.33 15.15 -17.99
C ASP A 230 -0.89 14.88 -18.48
N ALA A 231 -0.78 14.39 -19.72
CA ALA A 231 0.51 14.00 -20.29
C ALA A 231 1.48 15.19 -20.47
N GLU A 232 0.98 16.40 -20.67
CA GLU A 232 1.82 17.58 -20.86
C GLU A 232 2.41 18.04 -19.52
N THR A 233 1.59 18.09 -18.48
CA THR A 233 2.01 18.34 -17.11
C THR A 233 3.07 17.33 -16.67
N LEU A 234 2.85 16.03 -16.93
CA LEU A 234 3.81 15.00 -16.60
C LEU A 234 5.14 15.17 -17.34
N ARG A 235 5.11 15.51 -18.65
CA ARG A 235 6.35 15.77 -19.42
C ARG A 235 7.13 16.97 -18.88
N ARG A 236 6.45 17.96 -18.37
CA ARG A 236 7.08 19.17 -17.80
C ARG A 236 7.65 18.92 -16.42
N GLU A 237 6.94 18.18 -15.57
CA GLU A 237 7.31 17.96 -14.17
C GLU A 237 8.25 16.79 -13.96
N LEU A 238 8.13 15.75 -14.78
CA LEU A 238 8.96 14.55 -14.73
C LEU A 238 9.99 14.67 -15.85
N ASP A 239 11.22 15.02 -15.50
CA ASP A 239 12.32 15.03 -16.47
C ASP A 239 12.67 13.58 -16.85
N PRO A 240 12.44 13.16 -18.12
CA PRO A 240 12.82 11.82 -18.57
C PRO A 240 14.30 11.51 -18.40
N ARG A 241 15.13 12.54 -18.21
CA ARG A 241 16.58 12.42 -18.02
C ARG A 241 16.94 12.05 -16.58
N SER A 242 16.06 12.26 -15.61
CA SER A 242 16.28 11.89 -14.22
C SER A 242 16.29 10.37 -14.00
N ILE A 243 15.74 9.61 -14.94
CA ILE A 243 15.63 8.14 -14.87
C ILE A 243 16.95 7.44 -15.21
N SER A 244 17.87 8.11 -15.91
CA SER A 244 19.18 7.52 -16.28
C SER A 244 20.33 8.19 -15.54
N PRO A 245 21.10 7.44 -14.72
CA PRO A 245 22.30 7.98 -14.07
C PRO A 245 23.29 8.63 -15.06
N ALA A 246 23.40 8.08 -16.28
CA ALA A 246 24.23 8.63 -17.33
C ALA A 246 23.70 9.98 -17.85
N ALA A 247 22.40 10.17 -17.94
CA ALA A 247 21.79 11.43 -18.37
C ALA A 247 21.91 12.51 -17.29
N THR A 248 21.85 12.16 -16.01
CA THR A 248 22.08 13.09 -14.90
C THR A 248 23.52 13.61 -14.91
N GLN A 249 24.51 12.75 -15.19
CA GLN A 249 25.92 13.14 -15.32
C GLN A 249 26.15 14.06 -16.53
N LEU A 250 25.48 13.81 -17.66
CA LEU A 250 25.55 14.67 -18.86
C LEU A 250 24.94 16.05 -18.62
N ALA A 251 23.80 16.11 -17.92
CA ALA A 251 23.15 17.37 -17.55
C ALA A 251 24.00 18.18 -16.56
N ALA A 252 24.66 17.54 -15.61
CA ALA A 252 25.61 18.19 -14.68
C ALA A 252 26.81 18.75 -15.41
N ARG A 253 27.40 18.03 -16.38
CA ARG A 253 28.52 18.50 -17.19
C ARG A 253 28.17 19.69 -18.10
N ARG A 254 26.92 19.78 -18.58
CA ARG A 254 26.47 20.93 -19.40
C ARG A 254 26.17 22.17 -18.57
N ARG A 255 25.96 22.05 -17.25
CA ARG A 255 25.73 23.18 -16.33
C ARG A 255 27.02 23.70 -15.68
N ALA A 256 28.12 23.00 -15.81
CA ALA A 256 29.42 23.54 -15.40
C ALA A 256 29.75 24.75 -16.28
N PRO A 257 29.98 25.95 -15.71
CA PRO A 257 30.42 27.08 -16.50
C PRO A 257 31.71 26.69 -17.20
N SER A 258 31.77 26.96 -18.51
CA SER A 258 33.02 26.89 -19.24
C SER A 258 33.91 27.96 -18.64
N ASP A 259 34.90 27.57 -17.81
CA ASP A 259 36.00 28.43 -17.49
C ASP A 259 36.79 28.65 -18.81
N GLU A 260 36.34 29.62 -19.57
CA GLU A 260 37.13 30.16 -20.67
C GLU A 260 38.16 31.13 -20.06
N ARG A 261 39.42 30.79 -20.32
CA ARG A 261 40.64 31.47 -20.06
C ARG A 261 40.72 32.82 -20.79
#